data_dd749956c7319a58e55c37a69fd74f4d
#
_entry.id   dd749956c7319a58e55c37a69fd74f4d
#
_cell.length_a   1.000
_cell.length_b   1.000
_cell.length_c   1.000
_cell.angle_alpha   90.00
_cell.angle_beta   90.00
_cell.angle_gamma   90.00
#
_symmetry.space_group_name_H-M   'P 1'
#
loop_
_entity.id
_entity.type
_entity.pdbx_description
1 polymer ?
#
loop_
_entity_poly.entity_id
_entity_poly.type
_entity_poly.pdbx_seq_one_letter_code
_entity_poly.pdbx_strand_id
1 'polypeptide(L)'
;MDSDPPLVRDVFPDLIAELADLLMAEGERFLAISVLDVRLVGECGCADDFCRSIRTADHPPGQPYGPGHRMVPLLPQHGMLNLDVVNGRIMYIEILNRPR
;
A
#
# COMPACT_ATOMS: atom_id res chain seq x y z
N MET A 1 -8.99 -25.73 3.28
CA MET A 1 -8.87 -24.99 2.03
C MET A 1 -8.46 -23.55 2.31
N ASP A 2 -7.36 -23.15 1.71
CA ASP A 2 -6.86 -21.83 1.97
C ASP A 2 -7.59 -20.81 1.10
N SER A 3 -8.02 -19.74 1.72
CA SER A 3 -8.61 -18.62 1.01
C SER A 3 -7.50 -17.65 0.65
N ASP A 4 -7.60 -17.06 -0.53
CA ASP A 4 -6.71 -15.96 -0.86
C ASP A 4 -7.00 -14.78 0.07
N PRO A 5 -5.99 -13.95 0.40
CA PRO A 5 -6.26 -12.73 1.13
C PRO A 5 -7.27 -11.87 0.37
N PRO A 6 -8.08 -11.08 1.06
CA PRO A 6 -9.05 -10.24 0.38
C PRO A 6 -8.35 -9.13 -0.41
N LEU A 7 -9.03 -8.60 -1.41
CA LEU A 7 -8.56 -7.42 -2.10
C LEU A 7 -8.68 -6.22 -1.18
N VAL A 8 -7.67 -5.35 -1.19
CA VAL A 8 -7.72 -4.15 -0.36
C VAL A 8 -8.91 -3.28 -0.75
N ARG A 9 -9.25 -3.23 -2.04
CA ARG A 9 -10.40 -2.44 -2.50
C ARG A 9 -11.72 -2.91 -1.92
N ASP A 10 -11.82 -4.18 -1.54
CA ASP A 10 -13.05 -4.71 -0.94
C ASP A 10 -13.14 -4.39 0.56
N VAL A 11 -12.00 -4.25 1.22
CA VAL A 11 -11.94 -3.96 2.65
C VAL A 11 -11.88 -2.45 2.90
N PHE A 12 -11.10 -1.74 2.09
CA PHE A 12 -10.89 -0.30 2.22
C PHE A 12 -11.07 0.39 0.86
N PRO A 13 -12.31 0.44 0.35
CA PRO A 13 -12.55 0.98 -0.99
C PRO A 13 -12.15 2.45 -1.14
N ASP A 14 -12.37 3.26 -0.12
CA ASP A 14 -12.02 4.68 -0.19
C ASP A 14 -10.52 4.89 -0.26
N LEU A 15 -9.77 4.06 0.47
CA LEU A 15 -8.30 4.12 0.43
C LEU A 15 -7.78 3.80 -0.96
N ILE A 16 -8.30 2.76 -1.58
CA ILE A 16 -7.84 2.35 -2.90
C ILE A 16 -8.20 3.40 -3.95
N ALA A 17 -9.39 3.99 -3.87
CA ALA A 17 -9.76 5.07 -4.78
C ALA A 17 -8.83 6.26 -4.64
N GLU A 18 -8.50 6.63 -3.41
CA GLU A 18 -7.59 7.73 -3.16
C GLU A 18 -6.18 7.42 -3.68
N LEU A 19 -5.67 6.22 -3.43
CA LEU A 19 -4.35 5.82 -3.91
C LEU A 19 -4.28 5.86 -5.44
N ALA A 20 -5.31 5.35 -6.11
CA ALA A 20 -5.33 5.35 -7.57
C ALA A 20 -5.28 6.79 -8.11
N ASP A 21 -6.07 7.70 -7.52
CA ASP A 21 -6.07 9.10 -7.94
C ASP A 21 -4.72 9.77 -7.70
N LEU A 22 -4.12 9.54 -6.53
CA LEU A 22 -2.83 10.13 -6.20
C LEU A 22 -1.73 9.60 -7.12
N LEU A 23 -1.76 8.31 -7.43
CA LEU A 23 -0.78 7.71 -8.33
C LEU A 23 -0.92 8.28 -9.75
N MET A 24 -2.14 8.46 -10.24
CA MET A 24 -2.34 9.12 -11.53
C MET A 24 -1.79 10.53 -11.54
N ALA A 25 -2.01 11.27 -10.44
CA ALA A 25 -1.50 12.65 -10.35
C ALA A 25 0.02 12.69 -10.36
N GLU A 26 0.69 11.65 -9.90
CA GLU A 26 2.16 11.56 -9.92
C GLU A 26 2.69 10.98 -11.23
N GLY A 27 1.84 10.66 -12.18
CA GLY A 27 2.27 10.05 -13.44
C GLY A 27 2.56 8.56 -13.33
N GLU A 28 2.20 7.93 -12.21
CA GLU A 28 2.44 6.50 -11.98
C GLU A 28 1.25 5.68 -12.49
N ARG A 29 1.03 5.72 -13.80
CA ARG A 29 -0.17 5.11 -14.40
C ARG A 29 -0.24 3.61 -14.19
N PHE A 30 0.89 2.93 -14.34
CA PHE A 30 0.94 1.48 -14.15
C PHE A 30 0.54 1.11 -12.72
N LEU A 31 1.08 1.84 -11.74
CA LEU A 31 0.77 1.58 -10.33
C LEU A 31 -0.67 1.95 -10.00
N ALA A 32 -1.21 2.99 -10.63
CA ALA A 32 -2.60 3.38 -10.43
C ALA A 32 -3.56 2.27 -10.85
N ILE A 33 -3.19 1.53 -11.88
CA ILE A 33 -3.98 0.38 -12.33
C ILE A 33 -3.74 -0.82 -11.41
N SER A 34 -2.48 -1.13 -11.10
CA SER A 34 -2.16 -2.32 -10.34
C SER A 34 -2.61 -2.23 -8.88
N VAL A 35 -2.72 -1.02 -8.31
CA VAL A 35 -3.18 -0.87 -6.93
C VAL A 35 -4.61 -1.38 -6.73
N LEU A 36 -5.40 -1.42 -7.80
CA LEU A 36 -6.77 -1.90 -7.73
C LEU A 36 -6.85 -3.38 -7.38
N ASP A 37 -5.79 -4.13 -7.66
CA ASP A 37 -5.79 -5.58 -7.48
C ASP A 37 -4.90 -6.06 -6.35
N VAL A 38 -4.32 -5.15 -5.55
CA VAL A 38 -3.49 -5.57 -4.43
C VAL A 38 -4.34 -6.25 -3.36
N ARG A 39 -3.73 -7.19 -2.66
CA ARG A 39 -4.41 -7.95 -1.62
C ARG A 39 -3.91 -7.55 -0.26
N LEU A 40 -4.79 -7.67 0.72
CA LEU A 40 -4.50 -7.36 2.11
C LEU A 40 -3.88 -8.61 2.74
N VAL A 41 -2.56 -8.72 2.64
CA VAL A 41 -1.83 -9.88 3.16
C VAL A 41 -1.71 -9.79 4.68
N GLY A 42 -1.56 -8.57 5.21
CA GLY A 42 -1.49 -8.38 6.65
C GLY A 42 -1.39 -6.91 6.98
N GLU A 43 -1.49 -6.61 8.26
CA GLU A 43 -1.29 -5.27 8.76
C GLU A 43 0.14 -5.16 9.29
N CYS A 44 0.56 -3.92 9.63
CA CYS A 44 1.95 -3.69 10.02
C CYS A 44 2.32 -4.33 11.36
N GLY A 45 1.35 -4.64 12.20
CA GLY A 45 1.64 -5.15 13.52
C GLY A 45 2.04 -4.10 14.54
N CYS A 46 1.98 -2.83 14.17
CA CYS A 46 2.29 -1.73 15.06
C CYS A 46 1.20 -1.60 16.13
N ALA A 47 1.61 -1.31 17.36
CA ALA A 47 0.68 -1.27 18.47
C ALA A 47 0.04 0.11 18.67
N ASP A 48 0.38 1.10 17.86
CA ASP A 48 -0.11 2.46 18.06
C ASP A 48 -1.16 2.84 17.02
N ASP A 49 -1.91 3.89 17.31
CA ASP A 49 -2.96 4.39 16.42
C ASP A 49 -2.42 5.24 15.28
N PHE A 50 -1.15 5.60 15.34
CA PHE A 50 -0.51 6.43 14.33
C PHE A 50 -0.31 5.65 13.03
N CYS A 51 0.02 4.38 13.11
CA CYS A 51 0.36 3.54 11.97
C CYS A 51 -0.82 2.66 11.58
N ARG A 52 -1.27 2.79 10.33
CA ARG A 52 -2.35 1.98 9.74
C ARG A 52 -1.85 1.21 8.52
N SER A 53 -0.55 1.06 8.41
CA SER A 53 0.10 0.50 7.24
C SER A 53 -0.31 -0.95 7.01
N ILE A 54 -0.33 -1.35 5.73
CA ILE A 54 -0.75 -2.69 5.35
C ILE A 54 0.29 -3.32 4.43
N ARG A 55 0.42 -4.64 4.54
CA ARG A 55 1.27 -5.43 3.65
C ARG A 55 0.44 -5.96 2.50
N THR A 56 0.94 -5.80 1.29
CA THR A 56 0.25 -6.26 0.08
C THR A 56 1.00 -7.40 -0.60
N ALA A 57 2.10 -7.85 -0.01
CA ALA A 57 2.87 -8.98 -0.50
C ALA A 57 3.46 -9.74 0.67
N ASP A 58 3.78 -11.01 0.44
CA ASP A 58 4.34 -11.87 1.46
C ASP A 58 5.86 -11.64 1.51
N HIS A 59 6.26 -10.68 2.34
CA HIS A 59 7.66 -10.31 2.53
C HIS A 59 7.90 -10.15 4.03
N PRO A 60 8.95 -10.76 4.60
CA PRO A 60 9.18 -10.70 6.03
C PRO A 60 9.37 -9.25 6.51
N PRO A 61 8.69 -8.85 7.59
CA PRO A 61 8.85 -7.50 8.13
C PRO A 61 10.30 -7.20 8.50
N GLY A 62 10.76 -6.00 8.21
CA GLY A 62 12.10 -5.57 8.56
C GLY A 62 13.20 -6.07 7.65
N GLN A 63 12.89 -6.92 6.68
CA GLN A 63 13.86 -7.39 5.72
C GLN A 63 13.99 -6.40 4.56
N PRO A 64 15.20 -6.17 4.04
CA PRO A 64 15.34 -5.30 2.86
C PRO A 64 14.65 -5.92 1.65
N TYR A 65 14.14 -5.05 0.79
CA TYR A 65 13.44 -5.50 -0.41
C TYR A 65 14.38 -5.90 -1.54
N GLY A 66 15.64 -5.50 -1.44
CA GLY A 66 16.64 -5.87 -2.43
C GLY A 66 16.60 -5.00 -3.69
N PRO A 67 17.25 -5.48 -4.78
CA PRO A 67 17.34 -4.71 -6.01
C PRO A 67 15.97 -4.43 -6.60
N GLY A 68 15.84 -3.27 -7.24
CA GLY A 68 14.58 -2.88 -7.86
C GLY A 68 13.60 -2.20 -6.93
N HIS A 69 13.92 -2.07 -5.65
CA HIS A 69 13.06 -1.39 -4.69
C HIS A 69 13.09 0.12 -4.90
N ARG A 70 11.92 0.72 -4.86
CA ARG A 70 11.80 2.17 -4.78
C ARG A 70 10.60 2.54 -3.91
N MET A 71 10.67 3.70 -3.29
CA MET A 71 9.56 4.23 -2.53
C MET A 71 8.86 5.27 -3.39
N VAL A 72 7.54 5.22 -3.39
CA VAL A 72 6.70 6.19 -4.11
C VAL A 72 5.94 6.99 -3.06
N PRO A 73 6.42 8.20 -2.72
CA PRO A 73 5.68 9.06 -1.81
C PRO A 73 4.51 9.71 -2.54
N LEU A 74 3.40 9.83 -1.85
CA LEU A 74 2.19 10.46 -2.38
C LEU A 74 1.86 11.68 -1.54
N LEU A 75 1.00 12.56 -2.06
CA LEU A 75 0.66 13.82 -1.42
C LEU A 75 -0.83 13.87 -1.10
N PRO A 76 -1.28 13.13 -0.08
CA PRO A 76 -2.68 13.20 0.32
C PRO A 76 -2.95 14.51 1.06
N GLN A 77 -4.23 14.85 1.22
CA GLN A 77 -4.61 16.03 1.98
C GLN A 77 -4.33 15.85 3.48
N HIS A 78 -4.37 14.62 3.97
CA HIS A 78 -4.18 14.33 5.39
C HIS A 78 -3.22 13.15 5.55
N GLY A 79 -2.32 13.27 6.51
CA GLY A 79 -1.41 12.21 6.87
C GLY A 79 -0.37 11.91 5.81
N MET A 80 0.14 10.69 5.83
CA MET A 80 1.17 10.24 4.89
C MET A 80 0.73 8.95 4.21
N LEU A 81 0.98 8.89 2.92
CA LEU A 81 0.77 7.68 2.11
C LEU A 81 2.02 7.47 1.26
N ASN A 82 2.69 6.34 1.46
CA ASN A 82 3.86 5.98 0.67
C ASN A 82 3.73 4.53 0.25
N LEU A 83 4.27 4.21 -0.92
CA LEU A 83 4.30 2.82 -1.39
C LEU A 83 5.72 2.33 -1.47
N ASP A 84 5.96 1.10 -1.03
CA ASP A 84 7.19 0.38 -1.35
C ASP A 84 6.90 -0.51 -2.55
N VAL A 85 7.69 -0.34 -3.60
CA VAL A 85 7.49 -1.00 -4.89
C VAL A 85 8.77 -1.71 -5.27
N VAL A 86 8.64 -2.95 -5.71
CA VAL A 86 9.79 -3.74 -6.19
C VAL A 86 9.47 -4.22 -7.61
N ASN A 87 10.24 -3.73 -8.57
CA ASN A 87 10.07 -4.10 -9.99
C ASN A 87 8.62 -3.93 -10.47
N GLY A 88 7.98 -2.84 -10.05
CA GLY A 88 6.61 -2.54 -10.45
C GLY A 88 5.54 -3.19 -9.59
N ARG A 89 5.91 -4.03 -8.63
CA ARG A 89 4.95 -4.68 -7.73
C ARG A 89 4.85 -3.91 -6.41
N ILE A 90 3.63 -3.59 -6.01
CA ILE A 90 3.39 -2.91 -4.74
C ILE A 90 3.51 -3.92 -3.60
N MET A 91 4.47 -3.69 -2.70
CA MET A 91 4.77 -4.61 -1.60
C MET A 91 4.17 -4.17 -0.28
N TYR A 92 4.01 -2.86 -0.10
CA TYR A 92 3.63 -2.31 1.19
C TYR A 92 3.03 -0.93 0.99
N ILE A 93 1.97 -0.63 1.73
CA ILE A 93 1.34 0.70 1.71
C ILE A 93 1.51 1.28 3.11
N GLU A 94 2.37 2.28 3.22
CA GLU A 94 2.61 2.98 4.48
C GLU A 94 1.53 4.03 4.67
N ILE A 95 0.80 3.91 5.77
CA ILE A 95 -0.31 4.80 6.10
C ILE A 95 -0.06 5.33 7.50
N LEU A 96 0.27 6.61 7.61
CA LEU A 96 0.62 7.22 8.87
C LEU A 96 -0.24 8.45 9.14
N ASN A 97 -0.57 8.66 10.41
CA ASN A 97 -1.22 9.88 10.89
C ASN A 97 -2.51 10.20 10.13
N ARG A 98 -3.35 9.19 9.93
CA ARG A 98 -4.63 9.36 9.27
C ARG A 98 -5.75 8.80 10.14
N PRO A 99 -6.90 9.47 10.19
CA PRO A 99 -8.06 8.90 10.86
C PRO A 99 -8.59 7.71 10.06
N ARG A 100 -9.26 6.84 10.72
CA ARG A 100 -9.93 5.73 10.05
C ARG A 100 -11.21 6.18 9.39
#